data_b0618dcc80791083efe88212152c7957
#
_entry.id   b0618dcc80791083efe88212152c7957
#
_cell.length_a   1.000
_cell.length_b   1.000
_cell.length_c   1.000
_cell.angle_alpha   90.00
_cell.angle_beta   90.00
_cell.angle_gamma   90.00
#
_symmetry.space_group_name_H-M   'P 1'
#
loop_
_entity.id
_entity.type
_entity.pdbx_description
1 polymer ?
#
loop_
_entity_poly.entity_id
_entity_poly.type
_entity_poly.pdbx_seq_one_letter_code
_entity_poly.pdbx_strand_id
1 'polypeptide(L)'
;MQVNLHFLKILSGQLEPTNGEVIITPGERLSFLQQDHFKYDEYPVLDTVMMGNARLYEIMKEKEAIYAKEDFTDEDGMKASELEGEFAAMNGWEAESDAATLLNGLGIPVEMHYEMMKNLNGPEKVKVLLAQALFGNPDILLLDEPTNHLDLDAIAWLEEFLINFDNTVIVVSHDRYFLNKVCTQIADIDYGKIKLYAGNYDFWYESSQLLIRQMKEANKKKEEKIKELQEFISRFSANASKSKQATSRKRALEKIQLD
;
A
#
# COMPACT_ATOMS: atom_id res chain seq x y z
N MET A 1 -2.07 6.25 11.85
CA MET A 1 -1.04 5.20 11.68
C MET A 1 -1.63 3.79 11.73
N GLN A 2 -2.30 3.34 12.79
CA GLN A 2 -2.81 1.96 12.88
C GLN A 2 -3.84 1.56 11.80
N VAL A 3 -4.73 2.45 11.37
CA VAL A 3 -5.80 2.15 10.40
C VAL A 3 -5.25 1.79 9.03
N ASN A 4 -4.27 2.56 8.52
CA ASN A 4 -3.70 2.34 7.19
C ASN A 4 -2.92 1.02 7.10
N LEU A 5 -2.13 0.70 8.14
CA LEU A 5 -1.43 -0.59 8.22
C LEU A 5 -2.41 -1.77 8.30
N HIS A 6 -3.51 -1.65 9.07
CA HIS A 6 -4.55 -2.68 9.12
C HIS A 6 -5.19 -2.90 7.75
N PHE A 7 -5.43 -1.82 7.00
CA PHE A 7 -5.97 -1.91 5.65
C PHE A 7 -5.02 -2.67 4.70
N LEU A 8 -3.71 -2.34 4.72
CA LEU A 8 -2.72 -3.09 3.92
C LEU A 8 -2.63 -4.57 4.33
N LYS A 9 -2.73 -4.89 5.63
CA LYS A 9 -2.74 -6.27 6.12
C LYS A 9 -3.99 -7.05 5.67
N ILE A 10 -5.14 -6.39 5.58
CA ILE A 10 -6.36 -6.99 5.02
C ILE A 10 -6.16 -7.26 3.52
N LEU A 11 -5.65 -6.28 2.76
CA LEU A 11 -5.39 -6.46 1.33
C LEU A 11 -4.38 -7.57 1.03
N SER A 12 -3.38 -7.74 1.90
CA SER A 12 -2.35 -8.79 1.76
C SER A 12 -2.80 -10.17 2.27
N GLY A 13 -4.01 -10.30 2.82
CA GLY A 13 -4.50 -11.54 3.41
C GLY A 13 -3.88 -11.91 4.76
N GLN A 14 -3.11 -11.02 5.38
CA GLN A 14 -2.53 -11.24 6.72
C GLN A 14 -3.56 -11.00 7.85
N LEU A 15 -4.64 -10.33 7.55
CA LEU A 15 -5.75 -10.06 8.46
C LEU A 15 -7.08 -10.26 7.73
N GLU A 16 -7.99 -11.02 8.33
CA GLU A 16 -9.33 -11.21 7.78
C GLU A 16 -10.19 -9.96 8.00
N PRO A 17 -10.95 -9.51 6.97
CA PRO A 17 -11.89 -8.40 7.14
C PRO A 17 -13.07 -8.83 8.00
N THR A 18 -13.59 -7.94 8.85
CA THR A 18 -14.79 -8.18 9.64
C THR A 18 -16.04 -8.34 8.77
N ASN A 19 -16.11 -7.58 7.67
CA ASN A 19 -17.16 -7.63 6.66
C ASN A 19 -16.56 -7.41 5.28
N GLY A 20 -17.16 -8.03 4.26
CA GLY A 20 -16.67 -7.94 2.89
C GLY A 20 -15.58 -8.97 2.59
N GLU A 21 -14.99 -8.85 1.41
CA GLU A 21 -13.96 -9.76 0.92
C GLU A 21 -12.94 -8.99 0.08
N VAL A 22 -11.73 -9.51 0.01
CA VAL A 22 -10.69 -9.04 -0.92
C VAL A 22 -10.62 -10.03 -2.08
N ILE A 23 -10.85 -9.54 -3.28
CA ILE A 23 -10.80 -10.37 -4.49
C ILE A 23 -9.58 -9.94 -5.30
N ILE A 24 -8.67 -10.89 -5.53
CA ILE A 24 -7.51 -10.73 -6.42
C ILE A 24 -7.73 -11.67 -7.60
N THR A 25 -7.49 -11.18 -8.80
CA THR A 25 -7.64 -11.98 -10.02
C THR A 25 -6.74 -13.22 -9.96
N PRO A 26 -7.26 -14.43 -10.24
CA PRO A 26 -6.44 -15.64 -10.25
C PRO A 26 -5.23 -15.50 -11.18
N GLY A 27 -4.04 -15.79 -10.68
CA GLY A 27 -2.78 -15.68 -11.40
C GLY A 27 -2.03 -14.36 -11.17
N GLU A 28 -2.66 -13.35 -10.61
CA GLU A 28 -1.97 -12.13 -10.19
C GLU A 28 -1.15 -12.36 -8.92
N ARG A 29 0.06 -11.83 -8.91
CA ARG A 29 0.98 -11.91 -7.79
C ARG A 29 0.98 -10.63 -6.98
N LEU A 30 0.59 -10.74 -5.70
CA LEU A 30 0.66 -9.65 -4.74
C LEU A 30 1.99 -9.73 -3.98
N SER A 31 2.68 -8.60 -3.90
CA SER A 31 3.87 -8.40 -3.08
C SER A 31 3.60 -7.39 -1.98
N PHE A 32 4.02 -7.71 -0.77
CA PHE A 32 3.87 -6.86 0.41
C PHE A 32 5.23 -6.66 1.09
N LEU A 33 5.57 -5.42 1.42
CA LEU A 33 6.79 -5.09 2.14
C LEU A 33 6.77 -5.73 3.53
N GLN A 34 7.65 -6.71 3.74
CA GLN A 34 7.77 -7.45 5.00
C GLN A 34 8.33 -6.55 6.12
N GLN A 35 7.81 -6.72 7.33
CA GLN A 35 8.25 -5.96 8.50
C GLN A 35 9.08 -6.80 9.48
N ASP A 36 9.12 -8.11 9.30
CA ASP A 36 9.97 -9.02 10.11
C ASP A 36 11.41 -9.03 9.57
N HIS A 37 12.25 -8.24 10.21
CA HIS A 37 13.65 -8.06 9.81
C HIS A 37 14.54 -9.28 10.06
N PHE A 38 14.11 -10.25 10.87
CA PHE A 38 14.92 -11.40 11.28
C PHE A 38 14.55 -12.69 10.56
N LYS A 39 13.43 -12.69 9.86
CA LYS A 39 12.91 -13.88 9.17
C LYS A 39 13.90 -14.53 8.20
N TYR A 40 14.79 -13.73 7.62
CA TYR A 40 15.71 -14.14 6.57
C TYR A 40 17.18 -14.18 7.02
N ASP A 41 17.47 -14.15 8.32
CA ASP A 41 18.84 -14.07 8.86
C ASP A 41 19.76 -15.18 8.39
N GLU A 42 19.23 -16.36 8.10
CA GLU A 42 19.99 -17.53 7.65
C GLU A 42 20.15 -17.62 6.11
N TYR A 43 19.77 -16.58 5.37
CA TYR A 43 19.88 -16.52 3.92
C TYR A 43 20.82 -15.41 3.46
N PRO A 44 21.48 -15.59 2.29
CA PRO A 44 22.22 -14.52 1.64
C PRO A 44 21.30 -13.35 1.23
N VAL A 45 21.86 -12.16 1.18
CA VAL A 45 21.13 -10.94 0.77
C VAL A 45 20.49 -11.11 -0.61
N LEU A 46 21.23 -11.59 -1.60
CA LEU A 46 20.75 -11.76 -2.96
C LEU A 46 19.61 -12.78 -3.03
N ASP A 47 19.77 -13.93 -2.34
CA ASP A 47 18.72 -14.96 -2.25
C ASP A 47 17.45 -14.41 -1.60
N THR A 48 17.60 -13.61 -0.54
CA THR A 48 16.49 -12.97 0.16
C THR A 48 15.66 -12.09 -0.78
N VAL A 49 16.31 -11.34 -1.66
CA VAL A 49 15.62 -10.52 -2.68
C VAL A 49 14.86 -11.42 -3.65
N MET A 50 15.51 -12.46 -4.19
CA MET A 50 14.87 -13.37 -5.16
C MET A 50 13.70 -14.17 -4.57
N MET A 51 13.68 -14.39 -3.25
CA MET A 51 12.52 -14.97 -2.54
C MET A 51 11.24 -14.10 -2.63
N GLY A 52 11.34 -12.87 -3.08
CA GLY A 52 10.19 -12.02 -3.41
C GLY A 52 9.29 -12.62 -4.50
N ASN A 53 9.85 -13.47 -5.36
CA ASN A 53 9.09 -14.37 -6.21
C ASN A 53 9.31 -15.81 -5.75
N ALA A 54 8.45 -16.29 -4.85
CA ALA A 54 8.60 -17.59 -4.19
C ALA A 54 8.70 -18.73 -5.20
N ARG A 55 7.86 -18.75 -6.24
CA ARG A 55 7.88 -19.83 -7.25
C ARG A 55 9.19 -19.86 -8.05
N LEU A 56 9.69 -18.69 -8.43
CA LEU A 56 10.98 -18.61 -9.12
C LEU A 56 12.12 -19.14 -8.26
N TYR A 57 12.15 -18.75 -6.99
CA TYR A 57 13.17 -19.21 -6.05
C TYR A 57 13.08 -20.73 -5.80
N GLU A 58 11.88 -21.28 -5.65
CA GLU A 58 11.66 -22.73 -5.55
C GLU A 58 12.21 -23.47 -6.77
N ILE A 59 11.92 -22.99 -7.99
CA ILE A 59 12.43 -23.58 -9.24
C ILE A 59 13.96 -23.56 -9.25
N MET A 60 14.58 -22.45 -8.85
CA MET A 60 16.04 -22.36 -8.77
C MET A 60 16.61 -23.44 -7.86
N LYS A 61 16.04 -23.63 -6.66
CA LYS A 61 16.50 -24.64 -5.69
C LYS A 61 16.18 -26.06 -6.12
N GLU A 62 15.03 -26.32 -6.73
CA GLU A 62 14.72 -27.63 -7.30
C GLU A 62 15.67 -28.01 -8.42
N LYS A 63 16.01 -27.09 -9.32
CA LYS A 63 16.98 -27.30 -10.40
C LYS A 63 18.37 -27.62 -9.84
N GLU A 64 18.84 -26.79 -8.87
CA GLU A 64 20.13 -27.04 -8.18
C GLU A 64 20.17 -28.44 -7.56
N ALA A 65 19.09 -28.85 -6.88
CA ALA A 65 19.00 -30.15 -6.25
C ALA A 65 19.00 -31.32 -7.26
N ILE A 66 18.30 -31.16 -8.38
CA ILE A 66 18.24 -32.17 -9.45
C ILE A 66 19.63 -32.34 -10.09
N TYR A 67 20.27 -31.23 -10.46
CA TYR A 67 21.58 -31.27 -11.11
C TYR A 67 22.73 -31.72 -10.17
N ALA A 68 22.55 -31.62 -8.85
CA ALA A 68 23.53 -32.11 -7.86
C ALA A 68 23.42 -33.60 -7.56
N LYS A 69 22.43 -34.33 -8.11
CA LYS A 69 22.28 -35.77 -7.89
C LYS A 69 23.40 -36.54 -8.56
N GLU A 70 23.98 -37.47 -7.83
CA GLU A 70 24.96 -38.42 -8.39
C GLU A 70 24.30 -39.45 -9.32
N ASP A 71 23.06 -39.89 -8.97
CA ASP A 71 22.24 -40.81 -9.76
C ASP A 71 21.18 -40.05 -10.57
N PHE A 72 21.60 -39.36 -11.63
CA PHE A 72 20.71 -38.61 -12.49
C PHE A 72 19.92 -39.57 -13.41
N THR A 73 18.59 -39.56 -13.31
CA THR A 73 17.70 -40.45 -14.06
C THR A 73 17.02 -39.74 -15.26
N ASP A 74 16.40 -40.52 -16.15
CA ASP A 74 15.58 -39.94 -17.26
C ASP A 74 14.41 -39.14 -16.72
N GLU A 75 13.81 -39.52 -15.58
CA GLU A 75 12.75 -38.76 -14.90
C GLU A 75 13.27 -37.42 -14.39
N ASP A 76 14.48 -37.39 -13.84
CA ASP A 76 15.15 -36.16 -13.42
C ASP A 76 15.38 -35.22 -14.61
N GLY A 77 15.75 -35.79 -15.77
CA GLY A 77 15.94 -35.06 -17.00
C GLY A 77 14.66 -34.42 -17.51
N MET A 78 13.54 -35.15 -17.46
CA MET A 78 12.23 -34.61 -17.84
C MET A 78 11.79 -33.50 -16.89
N LYS A 79 11.91 -33.71 -15.59
CA LYS A 79 11.57 -32.70 -14.57
C LYS A 79 12.45 -31.45 -14.70
N ALA A 80 13.76 -31.61 -14.91
CA ALA A 80 14.67 -30.49 -15.13
C ALA A 80 14.27 -29.68 -16.37
N SER A 81 13.89 -30.35 -17.47
CA SER A 81 13.44 -29.67 -18.69
C SER A 81 12.13 -28.86 -18.48
N GLU A 82 11.19 -29.40 -17.72
CA GLU A 82 9.96 -28.71 -17.35
C GLU A 82 10.25 -27.47 -16.50
N LEU A 83 11.10 -27.60 -15.47
CA LEU A 83 11.54 -26.50 -14.62
C LEU A 83 12.31 -25.41 -15.40
N GLU A 84 13.13 -25.80 -16.38
CA GLU A 84 13.81 -24.86 -17.27
C GLU A 84 12.80 -24.04 -18.11
N GLY A 85 11.73 -24.67 -18.56
CA GLY A 85 10.65 -23.98 -19.27
C GLY A 85 9.94 -22.95 -18.40
N GLU A 86 9.58 -23.33 -17.16
CA GLU A 86 8.98 -22.38 -16.19
C GLU A 86 9.96 -21.26 -15.83
N PHE A 87 11.22 -21.58 -15.58
CA PHE A 87 12.28 -20.64 -15.26
C PHE A 87 12.45 -19.58 -16.36
N ALA A 88 12.52 -20.02 -17.59
CA ALA A 88 12.61 -19.12 -18.74
C ALA A 88 11.36 -18.23 -18.88
N ALA A 89 10.16 -18.79 -18.66
CA ALA A 89 8.90 -18.03 -18.71
C ALA A 89 8.81 -16.93 -17.64
N MET A 90 9.48 -17.13 -16.50
CA MET A 90 9.59 -16.14 -15.41
C MET A 90 10.80 -15.20 -15.55
N ASN A 91 11.48 -15.19 -16.68
CA ASN A 91 12.71 -14.43 -16.88
C ASN A 91 13.83 -14.76 -15.86
N GLY A 92 13.92 -16.02 -15.44
CA GLY A 92 14.79 -16.48 -14.36
C GLY A 92 16.27 -16.26 -14.62
N TRP A 93 16.72 -16.20 -15.89
CA TRP A 93 18.11 -15.95 -16.27
C TRP A 93 18.59 -14.55 -15.86
N GLU A 94 17.68 -13.58 -15.73
CA GLU A 94 17.94 -12.21 -15.31
C GLU A 94 17.75 -12.01 -13.79
N ALA A 95 17.30 -13.04 -13.07
CA ALA A 95 16.89 -12.91 -11.65
C ALA A 95 17.97 -12.31 -10.75
N GLU A 96 19.21 -12.82 -10.84
CA GLU A 96 20.33 -12.29 -10.04
C GLU A 96 20.69 -10.86 -10.43
N SER A 97 20.70 -10.55 -11.73
CA SER A 97 20.98 -9.22 -12.25
C SER A 97 19.92 -8.22 -11.81
N ASP A 98 18.65 -8.61 -11.89
CA ASP A 98 17.52 -7.78 -11.44
C ASP A 98 17.58 -7.54 -9.94
N ALA A 99 17.84 -8.58 -9.14
CA ALA A 99 18.01 -8.46 -7.69
C ALA A 99 19.19 -7.52 -7.33
N ALA A 100 20.33 -7.67 -8.00
CA ALA A 100 21.47 -6.80 -7.81
C ALA A 100 21.19 -5.34 -8.17
N THR A 101 20.44 -5.10 -9.23
CA THR A 101 20.01 -3.75 -9.66
C THR A 101 19.13 -3.09 -8.59
N LEU A 102 18.16 -3.82 -8.02
CA LEU A 102 17.31 -3.33 -6.93
C LEU A 102 18.14 -2.99 -5.68
N LEU A 103 19.04 -3.86 -5.27
CA LEU A 103 19.93 -3.65 -4.13
C LEU A 103 20.81 -2.42 -4.31
N ASN A 104 21.46 -2.29 -5.46
CA ASN A 104 22.31 -1.14 -5.78
C ASN A 104 21.50 0.17 -5.75
N GLY A 105 20.31 0.18 -6.35
CA GLY A 105 19.43 1.35 -6.37
C GLY A 105 19.00 1.79 -4.96
N LEU A 106 18.83 0.86 -4.04
CA LEU A 106 18.49 1.14 -2.64
C LEU A 106 19.71 1.38 -1.74
N GLY A 107 20.92 1.44 -2.32
CA GLY A 107 22.15 1.78 -1.60
C GLY A 107 22.76 0.61 -0.83
N ILE A 108 22.51 -0.65 -1.25
CA ILE A 108 23.23 -1.83 -0.77
C ILE A 108 24.34 -2.15 -1.77
N PRO A 109 25.63 -1.97 -1.41
CA PRO A 109 26.74 -2.14 -2.34
C PRO A 109 26.96 -3.63 -2.70
N VAL A 110 27.59 -3.86 -3.86
CA VAL A 110 27.77 -5.20 -4.44
C VAL A 110 28.50 -6.16 -3.49
N GLU A 111 29.43 -5.65 -2.69
CA GLU A 111 30.21 -6.42 -1.72
C GLU A 111 29.31 -7.09 -0.67
N MET A 112 28.13 -6.51 -0.41
CA MET A 112 27.18 -7.04 0.57
C MET A 112 26.16 -8.03 -0.02
N HIS A 113 26.08 -8.17 -1.35
CA HIS A 113 25.05 -8.99 -2.00
C HIS A 113 25.15 -10.49 -1.64
N TYR A 114 26.35 -10.99 -1.34
CA TYR A 114 26.59 -12.40 -0.97
C TYR A 114 26.75 -12.59 0.54
N GLU A 115 26.67 -11.50 1.33
CA GLU A 115 26.68 -11.59 2.78
C GLU A 115 25.38 -12.22 3.30
N MET A 116 25.46 -12.85 4.49
CA MET A 116 24.28 -13.36 5.18
C MET A 116 23.48 -12.21 5.78
N MET A 117 22.16 -12.27 5.72
CA MET A 117 21.27 -11.25 6.27
C MET A 117 21.54 -10.92 7.73
N LYS A 118 21.92 -11.92 8.55
CA LYS A 118 22.31 -11.72 9.97
C LYS A 118 23.48 -10.76 10.19
N ASN A 119 24.34 -10.60 9.19
CA ASN A 119 25.50 -9.70 9.25
C ASN A 119 25.15 -8.25 8.98
N LEU A 120 23.97 -7.97 8.44
CA LEU A 120 23.48 -6.62 8.15
C LEU A 120 22.92 -5.94 9.40
N ASN A 121 23.05 -4.62 9.46
CA ASN A 121 22.34 -3.83 10.46
C ASN A 121 20.85 -3.68 10.14
N GLY A 122 20.06 -3.14 11.09
CA GLY A 122 18.62 -2.99 10.93
C GLY A 122 18.20 -2.20 9.71
N PRO A 123 18.72 -0.98 9.47
CA PRO A 123 18.44 -0.19 8.27
C PRO A 123 18.79 -0.91 6.96
N GLU A 124 19.91 -1.62 6.89
CA GLU A 124 20.29 -2.41 5.73
C GLU A 124 19.31 -3.56 5.47
N LYS A 125 18.87 -4.27 6.52
CA LYS A 125 17.84 -5.30 6.39
C LYS A 125 16.54 -4.76 5.81
N VAL A 126 16.11 -3.58 6.24
CA VAL A 126 14.90 -2.92 5.70
C VAL A 126 15.04 -2.65 4.21
N LYS A 127 16.19 -2.15 3.75
CA LYS A 127 16.47 -1.90 2.33
C LYS A 127 16.42 -3.21 1.52
N VAL A 128 16.96 -4.30 2.04
CA VAL A 128 16.91 -5.63 1.39
C VAL A 128 15.47 -6.14 1.30
N LEU A 129 14.67 -5.98 2.35
CA LEU A 129 13.25 -6.37 2.32
C LEU A 129 12.43 -5.51 1.36
N LEU A 130 12.78 -4.25 1.20
CA LEU A 130 12.18 -3.40 0.17
C LEU A 130 12.55 -3.91 -1.24
N ALA A 131 13.82 -4.23 -1.48
CA ALA A 131 14.25 -4.85 -2.74
C ALA A 131 13.49 -6.15 -3.02
N GLN A 132 13.30 -7.00 -2.00
CA GLN A 132 12.49 -8.22 -2.09
C GLN A 132 11.04 -7.93 -2.52
N ALA A 133 10.41 -6.91 -1.94
CA ALA A 133 9.05 -6.53 -2.30
C ALA A 133 8.93 -6.05 -3.76
N LEU A 134 9.93 -5.32 -4.26
CA LEU A 134 9.97 -4.81 -5.64
C LEU A 134 10.34 -5.88 -6.68
N PHE A 135 10.94 -7.01 -6.24
CA PHE A 135 11.51 -8.02 -7.12
C PHE A 135 10.44 -8.76 -7.95
N GLY A 136 10.78 -9.04 -9.21
CA GLY A 136 10.02 -9.92 -10.09
C GLY A 136 8.74 -9.30 -10.66
N ASN A 137 8.63 -8.00 -10.71
CA ASN A 137 7.52 -7.26 -11.33
C ASN A 137 6.13 -7.74 -10.83
N PRO A 138 5.80 -7.60 -9.53
CA PRO A 138 4.52 -8.03 -9.01
C PRO A 138 3.35 -7.30 -9.68
N ASP A 139 2.19 -7.95 -9.80
CA ASP A 139 0.97 -7.34 -10.35
C ASP A 139 0.36 -6.33 -9.37
N ILE A 140 0.51 -6.60 -8.08
CA ILE A 140 0.04 -5.73 -7.00
C ILE A 140 1.17 -5.58 -5.97
N LEU A 141 1.59 -4.34 -5.73
CA LEU A 141 2.66 -3.98 -4.80
C LEU A 141 2.10 -3.16 -3.65
N LEU A 142 2.25 -3.64 -2.43
CA LEU A 142 1.83 -2.97 -1.21
C LEU A 142 3.04 -2.50 -0.41
N LEU A 143 3.18 -1.20 -0.20
CA LEU A 143 4.30 -0.57 0.50
C LEU A 143 3.82 0.23 1.70
N ASP A 144 4.35 -0.09 2.88
CA ASP A 144 4.12 0.64 4.11
C ASP A 144 5.40 1.37 4.52
N GLU A 145 5.34 2.73 4.50
CA GLU A 145 6.45 3.63 4.81
C GLU A 145 7.78 3.26 4.10
N PRO A 146 7.79 3.10 2.76
CA PRO A 146 8.94 2.56 2.04
C PRO A 146 10.16 3.49 2.04
N THR A 147 10.00 4.77 2.36
CA THR A 147 11.10 5.75 2.41
C THR A 147 11.87 5.72 3.74
N ASN A 148 11.37 5.01 4.74
CA ASN A 148 12.06 4.89 6.03
C ASN A 148 13.44 4.24 5.85
N HIS A 149 14.44 4.83 6.49
CA HIS A 149 15.84 4.40 6.47
C HIS A 149 16.55 4.53 5.10
N LEU A 150 15.92 5.17 4.11
CA LEU A 150 16.55 5.49 2.83
C LEU A 150 17.24 6.86 2.91
N ASP A 151 18.39 6.98 2.24
CA ASP A 151 19.01 8.26 1.93
C ASP A 151 18.34 8.91 0.71
N LEU A 152 18.72 10.14 0.41
CA LEU A 152 18.09 10.91 -0.68
C LEU A 152 18.27 10.26 -2.05
N ASP A 153 19.40 9.61 -2.30
CA ASP A 153 19.67 8.95 -3.57
C ASP A 153 18.80 7.70 -3.74
N ALA A 154 18.65 6.91 -2.68
CA ALA A 154 17.79 5.74 -2.67
C ALA A 154 16.29 6.12 -2.77
N ILE A 155 15.87 7.23 -2.14
CA ILE A 155 14.51 7.77 -2.31
C ILE A 155 14.28 8.18 -3.77
N ALA A 156 15.19 8.92 -4.37
CA ALA A 156 15.08 9.36 -5.76
C ALA A 156 15.01 8.16 -6.71
N TRP A 157 15.81 7.14 -6.48
CA TRP A 157 15.78 5.91 -7.25
C TRP A 157 14.43 5.16 -7.10
N LEU A 158 13.91 5.05 -5.86
CA LEU A 158 12.61 4.42 -5.61
C LEU A 158 11.46 5.18 -6.27
N GLU A 159 11.49 6.52 -6.23
CA GLU A 159 10.52 7.36 -6.93
C GLU A 159 10.50 7.08 -8.43
N GLU A 160 11.68 7.04 -9.06
CA GLU A 160 11.81 6.74 -10.48
C GLU A 160 11.33 5.31 -10.80
N PHE A 161 11.68 4.34 -9.97
CA PHE A 161 11.21 2.96 -10.09
C PHE A 161 9.68 2.90 -10.08
N LEU A 162 9.02 3.55 -9.10
CA LEU A 162 7.56 3.52 -8.96
C LEU A 162 6.83 4.31 -10.05
N ILE A 163 7.40 5.40 -10.54
CA ILE A 163 6.84 6.17 -11.66
C ILE A 163 6.81 5.33 -12.94
N ASN A 164 7.83 4.50 -13.15
CA ASN A 164 7.94 3.62 -14.32
C ASN A 164 7.33 2.23 -14.10
N PHE A 165 6.73 1.98 -12.94
CA PHE A 165 6.10 0.71 -12.63
C PHE A 165 4.69 0.64 -13.22
N ASP A 166 4.47 -0.28 -14.17
CA ASP A 166 3.23 -0.35 -14.95
C ASP A 166 2.03 -0.96 -14.21
N ASN A 167 2.28 -1.70 -13.13
CA ASN A 167 1.26 -2.43 -12.39
C ASN A 167 0.70 -1.63 -11.21
N THR A 168 -0.17 -2.23 -10.43
CA THR A 168 -0.84 -1.55 -9.31
C THR A 168 0.09 -1.40 -8.11
N VAL A 169 0.23 -0.17 -7.61
CA VAL A 169 0.96 0.12 -6.36
C VAL A 169 0.04 0.81 -5.37
N ILE A 170 0.03 0.32 -4.14
CA ILE A 170 -0.62 0.98 -3.01
C ILE A 170 0.46 1.33 -1.98
N VAL A 171 0.63 2.61 -1.73
CA VAL A 171 1.64 3.13 -0.80
C VAL A 171 0.96 3.81 0.38
N VAL A 172 1.40 3.48 1.58
CA VAL A 172 1.15 4.26 2.79
C VAL A 172 2.43 4.99 3.16
N SER A 173 2.38 6.30 3.26
CA SER A 173 3.53 7.11 3.69
C SER A 173 3.11 8.43 4.32
N HIS A 174 3.95 8.96 5.21
CA HIS A 174 3.86 10.30 5.76
C HIS A 174 4.72 11.32 5.01
N ASP A 175 5.53 10.86 4.06
CA ASP A 175 6.35 11.72 3.21
C ASP A 175 5.51 12.33 2.08
N ARG A 176 5.13 13.59 2.25
CA ARG A 176 4.30 14.33 1.27
C ARG A 176 4.99 14.51 -0.07
N TYR A 177 6.30 14.72 -0.07
CA TYR A 177 7.07 14.95 -1.29
C TYR A 177 7.11 13.67 -2.12
N PHE A 178 7.36 12.55 -1.46
CA PHE A 178 7.32 11.24 -2.08
C PHE A 178 5.94 10.93 -2.66
N LEU A 179 4.85 11.05 -1.84
CA LEU A 179 3.48 10.83 -2.31
C LEU A 179 3.10 11.74 -3.48
N ASN A 180 3.50 13.01 -3.41
CA ASN A 180 3.18 13.97 -4.46
C ASN A 180 3.83 13.63 -5.79
N LYS A 181 4.98 13.00 -5.75
CA LYS A 181 5.78 12.64 -6.92
C LYS A 181 5.34 11.32 -7.56
N VAL A 182 4.99 10.32 -6.75
CA VAL A 182 4.70 8.96 -7.24
C VAL A 182 3.21 8.64 -7.38
N CYS A 183 2.32 9.29 -6.60
CA CYS A 183 0.91 8.95 -6.60
C CYS A 183 0.12 9.65 -7.69
N THR A 184 -0.73 8.89 -8.38
CA THR A 184 -1.72 9.38 -9.36
C THR A 184 -3.12 9.49 -8.78
N GLN A 185 -3.36 8.83 -7.64
CA GLN A 185 -4.61 8.84 -6.89
C GLN A 185 -4.31 8.82 -5.39
N ILE A 186 -5.19 9.42 -4.61
CA ILE A 186 -5.15 9.38 -3.14
C ILE A 186 -6.41 8.70 -2.63
N ALA A 187 -6.24 7.66 -1.80
CA ALA A 187 -7.32 7.02 -1.06
C ALA A 187 -7.36 7.61 0.35
N ASP A 188 -8.39 8.38 0.63
CA ASP A 188 -8.62 9.02 1.94
C ASP A 188 -9.54 8.14 2.78
N ILE A 189 -9.04 7.68 3.93
CA ILE A 189 -9.78 6.82 4.88
C ILE A 189 -10.19 7.69 6.06
N ASP A 190 -11.44 8.13 6.06
CA ASP A 190 -11.98 8.96 7.13
C ASP A 190 -13.42 8.59 7.46
N TYR A 191 -13.80 8.69 8.75
CA TYR A 191 -15.13 8.34 9.27
C TYR A 191 -15.69 6.99 8.79
N GLY A 192 -14.83 5.97 8.68
CA GLY A 192 -15.24 4.62 8.24
C GLY A 192 -15.60 4.52 6.75
N LYS A 193 -15.18 5.48 5.94
CA LYS A 193 -15.36 5.49 4.49
C LYS A 193 -14.04 5.69 3.78
N ILE A 194 -13.93 5.11 2.59
CA ILE A 194 -12.80 5.32 1.69
C ILE A 194 -13.28 6.18 0.53
N LYS A 195 -12.60 7.31 0.29
CA LYS A 195 -12.84 8.18 -0.86
C LYS A 195 -11.59 8.22 -1.73
N LEU A 196 -11.78 8.00 -3.02
CA LEU A 196 -10.71 8.10 -4.01
C LEU A 196 -10.73 9.49 -4.65
N TYR A 197 -9.57 10.12 -4.69
CA TYR A 197 -9.33 11.39 -5.36
C TYR A 197 -8.32 11.15 -6.48
N ALA A 198 -8.69 11.51 -7.71
CA ALA A 198 -7.74 11.52 -8.82
C ALA A 198 -6.79 12.71 -8.67
N GLY A 199 -5.49 12.47 -8.87
CA GLY A 199 -4.44 13.47 -8.72
C GLY A 199 -3.44 13.10 -7.63
N ASN A 200 -2.48 14.00 -7.41
CA ASN A 200 -1.42 13.83 -6.41
C ASN A 200 -1.85 14.32 -5.01
N TYR A 201 -0.91 14.26 -4.06
CA TYR A 201 -1.14 14.67 -2.68
C TYR A 201 -1.58 16.14 -2.56
N ASP A 202 -0.96 17.06 -3.29
CA ASP A 202 -1.29 18.48 -3.22
C ASP A 202 -2.72 18.75 -3.70
N PHE A 203 -3.13 18.11 -4.79
CA PHE A 203 -4.49 18.21 -5.29
C PHE A 203 -5.52 17.68 -4.27
N TRP A 204 -5.25 16.54 -3.65
CA TRP A 204 -6.10 16.00 -2.58
C TRP A 204 -6.17 16.98 -1.40
N TYR A 205 -5.03 17.51 -0.96
CA TYR A 205 -4.97 18.42 0.18
C TYR A 205 -5.80 19.69 -0.07
N GLU A 206 -5.61 20.34 -1.21
CA GLU A 206 -6.38 21.53 -1.58
C GLU A 206 -7.88 21.24 -1.69
N SER A 207 -8.25 20.14 -2.35
CA SER A 207 -9.64 19.70 -2.50
C SER A 207 -10.29 19.40 -1.15
N SER A 208 -9.58 18.71 -0.25
CA SER A 208 -10.07 18.38 1.09
C SER A 208 -10.26 19.64 1.95
N GLN A 209 -9.34 20.61 1.89
CA GLN A 209 -9.47 21.88 2.59
C GLN A 209 -10.65 22.71 2.10
N LEU A 210 -10.89 22.70 0.78
CA LEU A 210 -12.05 23.37 0.20
C LEU A 210 -13.37 22.76 0.70
N LEU A 211 -13.47 21.42 0.69
CA LEU A 211 -14.64 20.70 1.22
C LEU A 211 -14.90 21.03 2.69
N ILE A 212 -13.84 20.99 3.53
CA ILE A 212 -13.95 21.32 4.95
C ILE A 212 -14.47 22.77 5.14
N ARG A 213 -13.97 23.73 4.36
CA ARG A 213 -14.48 25.11 4.41
C ARG A 213 -15.95 25.20 4.02
N GLN A 214 -16.35 24.55 2.94
CA GLN A 214 -17.74 24.50 2.49
C GLN A 214 -18.67 23.87 3.53
N MET A 215 -18.24 22.76 4.14
CA MET A 215 -19.00 22.11 5.22
C MET A 215 -19.15 23.04 6.45
N LYS A 216 -18.06 23.69 6.87
CA LYS A 216 -18.11 24.66 7.99
C LYS A 216 -19.06 25.84 7.71
N GLU A 217 -19.02 26.39 6.50
CA GLU A 217 -19.93 27.47 6.09
C GLU A 217 -21.39 26.99 6.03
N ALA A 218 -21.62 25.79 5.48
CA ALA A 218 -22.95 25.20 5.45
C ALA A 218 -23.51 24.93 6.86
N ASN A 219 -22.67 24.37 7.76
CA ASN A 219 -23.06 24.13 9.13
C ASN A 219 -23.33 25.45 9.87
N LYS A 220 -22.51 26.49 9.69
CA LYS A 220 -22.77 27.81 10.26
C LYS A 220 -24.13 28.37 9.84
N LYS A 221 -24.47 28.28 8.56
CA LYS A 221 -25.79 28.70 8.06
C LYS A 221 -26.93 27.85 8.66
N LYS A 222 -26.73 26.54 8.82
CA LYS A 222 -27.69 25.67 9.49
C LYS A 222 -27.85 26.04 10.98
N GLU A 223 -26.76 26.32 11.70
CA GLU A 223 -26.80 26.78 13.10
C GLU A 223 -27.53 28.12 13.25
N GLU A 224 -27.24 29.10 12.41
CA GLU A 224 -27.96 30.38 12.40
C GLU A 224 -29.47 30.16 12.16
N LYS A 225 -29.81 29.26 11.26
CA LYS A 225 -31.21 28.90 10.98
C LYS A 225 -31.90 28.19 12.15
N ILE A 226 -31.18 27.27 12.81
CA ILE A 226 -31.65 26.61 14.03
C ILE A 226 -31.95 27.65 15.11
N LYS A 227 -31.03 28.61 15.33
CA LYS A 227 -31.21 29.68 16.30
C LYS A 227 -32.41 30.55 16.02
N GLU A 228 -32.60 31.00 14.77
CA GLU A 228 -33.78 31.76 14.33
C GLU A 228 -35.09 31.00 14.59
N LEU A 229 -35.11 29.71 14.25
CA LEU A 229 -36.31 28.87 14.46
C LEU A 229 -36.59 28.66 15.93
N GLN A 230 -35.56 28.43 16.77
CA GLN A 230 -35.71 28.29 18.21
C GLN A 230 -36.23 29.58 18.86
N GLU A 231 -35.65 30.73 18.50
CA GLU A 231 -36.13 32.04 19.01
C GLU A 231 -37.58 32.30 18.62
N PHE A 232 -37.98 32.00 17.37
CA PHE A 232 -39.35 32.16 16.94
C PHE A 232 -40.29 31.21 17.73
N ILE A 233 -39.94 29.96 17.90
CA ILE A 233 -40.74 28.98 18.61
C ILE A 233 -40.91 29.42 20.08
N SER A 234 -39.85 29.90 20.73
CA SER A 234 -39.92 30.33 22.14
C SER A 234 -40.81 31.54 22.31
N ARG A 235 -40.78 32.52 21.40
CA ARG A 235 -41.60 33.75 21.46
C ARG A 235 -43.07 33.52 21.19
N PHE A 236 -43.42 32.57 20.31
CA PHE A 236 -44.80 32.45 19.80
C PHE A 236 -45.49 31.14 20.13
N SER A 237 -44.85 30.22 20.85
CA SER A 237 -45.44 28.94 21.26
C SER A 237 -46.69 29.10 22.14
N ALA A 238 -46.72 30.13 23.00
CA ALA A 238 -47.84 30.46 23.88
C ALA A 238 -48.95 31.29 23.23
N ASN A 239 -48.77 31.77 21.99
CA ASN A 239 -49.76 32.66 21.30
C ASN A 239 -50.65 31.86 20.38
N ALA A 240 -51.94 31.75 20.71
CA ALA A 240 -52.92 30.92 20.01
C ALA A 240 -53.03 31.27 18.49
N SER A 241 -52.91 32.56 18.10
CA SER A 241 -53.00 32.97 16.69
C SER A 241 -51.76 32.54 15.85
N LYS A 242 -50.62 32.32 16.48
CA LYS A 242 -49.34 31.91 15.81
C LYS A 242 -48.91 30.47 16.09
N SER A 243 -49.70 29.74 16.84
CA SER A 243 -49.45 28.35 17.23
C SER A 243 -49.20 27.41 16.03
N LYS A 244 -49.99 27.55 14.95
CA LYS A 244 -49.80 26.78 13.72
C LYS A 244 -48.45 27.06 13.04
N GLN A 245 -48.01 28.33 13.06
CA GLN A 245 -46.72 28.73 12.51
C GLN A 245 -45.57 28.20 13.37
N ALA A 246 -45.68 28.24 14.71
CA ALA A 246 -44.72 27.66 15.63
C ALA A 246 -44.57 26.13 15.43
N THR A 247 -45.68 25.43 15.24
CA THR A 247 -45.67 23.99 14.95
C THR A 247 -45.00 23.67 13.62
N SER A 248 -45.27 24.43 12.56
CA SER A 248 -44.62 24.28 11.26
C SER A 248 -43.08 24.46 11.36
N ARG A 249 -42.68 25.49 12.11
CA ARG A 249 -41.22 25.77 12.32
C ARG A 249 -40.54 24.74 13.20
N LYS A 250 -41.24 24.16 14.18
CA LYS A 250 -40.73 23.04 14.96
C LYS A 250 -40.43 21.81 14.08
N ARG A 251 -41.34 21.49 13.15
CA ARG A 251 -41.13 20.44 12.15
C ARG A 251 -39.96 20.75 11.20
N ALA A 252 -39.75 22.01 10.85
CA ALA A 252 -38.60 22.40 10.03
C ALA A 252 -37.28 22.26 10.80
N LEU A 253 -37.27 22.59 12.10
CA LEU A 253 -36.12 22.43 12.97
C LEU A 253 -35.70 20.94 13.09
N GLU A 254 -36.68 20.05 13.24
CA GLU A 254 -36.43 18.58 13.35
C GLU A 254 -35.79 17.98 12.10
N LYS A 255 -35.90 18.65 10.95
CA LYS A 255 -35.32 18.20 9.67
C LYS A 255 -33.91 18.71 9.41
N ILE A 256 -33.41 19.65 10.20
CA ILE A 256 -32.06 20.20 10.02
C ILE A 256 -31.07 19.28 10.72
N GLN A 257 -30.16 18.68 9.94
CA GLN A 257 -29.04 17.89 10.44
C GLN A 257 -27.74 18.66 10.21
N LEU A 258 -26.86 18.66 11.17
CA LEU A 258 -25.47 19.13 11.03
C LEU A 258 -24.62 17.99 10.51
N ASP A 259 -23.73 18.29 9.56
CA ASP A 259 -22.80 17.33 8.97
C ASP A 259 -21.49 17.28 9.77
#